data_e611aed83c31f7308981180cf4a65660
#
_entry.id   e611aed83c31f7308981180cf4a65660
#
_cell.length_a   1.000
_cell.length_b   1.000
_cell.length_c   1.000
_cell.angle_alpha   90.00
_cell.angle_beta   90.00
_cell.angle_gamma   90.00
#
_symmetry.space_group_name_H-M   'P 1'
#
loop_
_entity.id
_entity.type
_entity.pdbx_description
1 polymer ?
#
loop_
_entity_poly.entity_id
_entity_poly.type
_entity_poly.pdbx_seq_one_letter_code
_entity_poly.pdbx_strand_id
1 'polypeptide(L)'
;MKYLLLYFERNYELTSEKKITAALSIVANENCYHPIQDVLNSLVWDGTPRIRSCLHHFLGADESDYVEEMLKHFLLGAIRRVFRPGSKYEEMLCLVGGQGAGKSTFFRLLAIRDEWFSDDLKKLDDDRVFQKLQGHWIIEMSEMLATSSAKSIEEIRSFISRQKETYRTPYESQPKDRLRQCVFGGSSNTLDFLPLDRAGNRRFLPIMIYPENAEVHILEDEDASRAYLLQVWAEAMSIYHSGKYS
;
A
#
# COMPACT_ATOMS: atom_id res chain seq x y z
N MET A 1 20.80 -19.60 5.36
CA MET A 1 21.39 -20.53 4.37
C MET A 1 22.48 -21.44 4.98
N LYS A 2 23.59 -20.93 5.51
CA LYS A 2 24.68 -21.78 6.08
C LYS A 2 24.22 -22.80 7.13
N TYR A 3 23.34 -22.40 8.03
CA TYR A 3 22.81 -23.31 9.05
C TYR A 3 21.99 -24.46 8.45
N LEU A 4 21.23 -24.18 7.41
CA LEU A 4 20.43 -25.18 6.70
C LEU A 4 21.31 -26.19 5.93
N LEU A 5 22.40 -25.72 5.32
CA LEU A 5 23.37 -26.56 4.65
C LEU A 5 24.03 -27.54 5.63
N LEU A 6 24.47 -27.03 6.80
CA LEU A 6 25.03 -27.87 7.87
C LEU A 6 24.00 -28.88 8.41
N TYR A 7 22.74 -28.49 8.49
CA TYR A 7 21.67 -29.41 8.91
C TYR A 7 21.50 -30.56 7.91
N PHE A 8 21.45 -30.28 6.61
CA PHE A 8 21.34 -31.30 5.57
C PHE A 8 22.57 -32.19 5.49
N GLU A 9 23.79 -31.63 5.64
CA GLU A 9 25.02 -32.39 5.69
C GLU A 9 25.04 -33.38 6.86
N ARG A 10 24.70 -32.93 8.08
CA ARG A 10 24.74 -33.75 9.29
C ARG A 10 23.67 -34.84 9.36
N ASN A 11 22.47 -34.57 8.86
CA ASN A 11 21.33 -35.46 9.02
C ASN A 11 21.05 -36.32 7.81
N TYR A 12 21.49 -35.89 6.61
CA TYR A 12 21.14 -36.54 5.34
C TYR A 12 22.35 -36.76 4.41
N GLU A 13 23.57 -36.47 4.89
CA GLU A 13 24.82 -36.57 4.08
C GLU A 13 24.78 -35.80 2.76
N LEU A 14 23.95 -34.76 2.66
CA LEU A 14 23.82 -33.93 1.48
C LEU A 14 24.82 -32.78 1.55
N THR A 15 25.88 -32.85 0.75
CA THR A 15 26.99 -31.89 0.77
C THR A 15 26.95 -30.88 -0.37
N SER A 16 26.15 -31.11 -1.42
CA SER A 16 26.10 -30.24 -2.60
C SER A 16 25.23 -29.02 -2.37
N GLU A 17 25.82 -27.87 -2.01
CA GLU A 17 25.14 -26.58 -1.84
C GLU A 17 24.28 -26.23 -3.05
N LYS A 18 24.78 -26.44 -4.30
CA LYS A 18 24.05 -26.14 -5.53
C LYS A 18 22.77 -26.96 -5.65
N LYS A 19 22.81 -28.25 -5.34
CA LYS A 19 21.62 -29.12 -5.40
C LYS A 19 20.62 -28.79 -4.29
N ILE A 20 21.10 -28.53 -3.08
CA ILE A 20 20.25 -28.13 -1.94
C ILE A 20 19.54 -26.81 -2.26
N THR A 21 20.26 -25.81 -2.75
CA THR A 21 19.68 -24.51 -3.11
C THR A 21 18.67 -24.65 -4.25
N ALA A 22 18.94 -25.48 -5.26
CA ALA A 22 17.98 -25.74 -6.33
C ALA A 22 16.70 -26.43 -5.82
N ALA A 23 16.84 -27.46 -4.98
CA ALA A 23 15.72 -28.16 -4.37
C ALA A 23 14.87 -27.22 -3.48
N LEU A 24 15.50 -26.40 -2.65
CA LEU A 24 14.83 -25.39 -1.85
C LEU A 24 14.06 -24.39 -2.70
N SER A 25 14.63 -23.96 -3.84
CA SER A 25 13.94 -23.04 -4.75
C SER A 25 12.70 -23.68 -5.38
N ILE A 26 12.75 -24.97 -5.73
CA ILE A 26 11.59 -25.72 -6.23
C ILE A 26 10.50 -25.79 -5.16
N VAL A 27 10.85 -26.27 -3.96
CA VAL A 27 9.88 -26.39 -2.86
C VAL A 27 9.28 -25.02 -2.48
N ALA A 28 10.09 -23.96 -2.45
CA ALA A 28 9.59 -22.61 -2.18
C ALA A 28 8.61 -22.11 -3.24
N ASN A 29 8.86 -22.42 -4.54
CA ASN A 29 7.95 -22.07 -5.62
C ASN A 29 6.64 -22.87 -5.58
N GLU A 30 6.71 -24.15 -5.21
CA GLU A 30 5.52 -25.02 -5.06
C GLU A 30 4.66 -24.63 -3.85
N ASN A 31 5.25 -24.00 -2.83
CA ASN A 31 4.59 -23.57 -1.60
C ASN A 31 4.48 -22.05 -1.48
N CYS A 32 4.39 -21.35 -2.61
CA CYS A 32 4.16 -19.91 -2.62
C CYS A 32 2.80 -19.56 -2.00
N TYR A 33 2.80 -18.60 -1.09
CA TYR A 33 1.59 -18.00 -0.54
C TYR A 33 1.74 -16.46 -0.56
N HIS A 34 0.62 -15.76 -0.51
CA HIS A 34 0.61 -14.31 -0.49
C HIS A 34 -0.11 -13.81 0.77
N PRO A 35 0.64 -13.36 1.79
CA PRO A 35 0.05 -13.11 3.11
C PRO A 35 -1.08 -12.08 3.09
N ILE A 36 -1.00 -11.06 2.22
CA ILE A 36 -2.07 -10.05 2.09
C ILE A 36 -3.31 -10.67 1.43
N GLN A 37 -3.16 -11.49 0.38
CA GLN A 37 -4.29 -12.19 -0.24
C GLN A 37 -4.98 -13.12 0.76
N ASP A 38 -4.20 -13.85 1.56
CA ASP A 38 -4.73 -14.79 2.55
C ASP A 38 -5.56 -14.06 3.61
N VAL A 39 -5.06 -12.93 4.11
CA VAL A 39 -5.83 -12.10 5.04
C VAL A 39 -7.09 -11.55 4.38
N LEU A 40 -6.99 -10.93 3.21
CA LEU A 40 -8.14 -10.37 2.51
C LEU A 40 -9.21 -11.42 2.20
N ASN A 41 -8.82 -12.62 1.76
CA ASN A 41 -9.73 -13.72 1.48
C ASN A 41 -10.39 -14.30 2.74
N SER A 42 -9.77 -14.13 3.92
CA SER A 42 -10.34 -14.58 5.20
C SER A 42 -11.38 -13.62 5.79
N LEU A 43 -11.47 -12.40 5.26
CA LEU A 43 -12.39 -11.40 5.79
C LEU A 43 -13.84 -11.75 5.45
N VAL A 44 -14.71 -11.55 6.43
CA VAL A 44 -16.16 -11.68 6.27
C VAL A 44 -16.80 -10.34 6.62
N TRP A 45 -17.49 -9.76 5.65
CA TRP A 45 -18.21 -8.51 5.85
C TRP A 45 -19.47 -8.73 6.68
N ASP A 46 -19.66 -7.92 7.71
CA ASP A 46 -20.82 -7.98 8.59
C ASP A 46 -22.10 -7.34 8.02
N GLY A 47 -22.00 -6.78 6.79
CA GLY A 47 -23.11 -6.14 6.10
C GLY A 47 -23.29 -4.65 6.44
N THR A 48 -22.50 -4.09 7.35
CA THR A 48 -22.55 -2.67 7.72
C THR A 48 -21.64 -1.85 6.79
N PRO A 49 -22.17 -0.90 5.98
CA PRO A 49 -21.35 -0.01 5.16
C PRO A 49 -20.50 0.89 6.04
N ARG A 50 -19.19 0.89 5.82
CA ARG A 50 -18.23 1.72 6.55
C ARG A 50 -17.35 2.58 5.66
N ILE A 51 -17.21 2.25 4.37
CA ILE A 51 -16.37 3.01 3.45
C ILE A 51 -16.80 4.48 3.41
N ARG A 52 -18.13 4.75 3.40
CA ARG A 52 -18.68 6.10 3.36
C ARG A 52 -18.27 6.96 4.56
N SER A 53 -18.35 6.41 5.76
CA SER A 53 -18.08 7.14 7.01
C SER A 53 -16.64 7.00 7.52
N CYS A 54 -15.83 6.11 6.96
CA CYS A 54 -14.53 5.77 7.51
C CYS A 54 -13.60 6.98 7.73
N LEU A 55 -13.49 7.86 6.73
CA LEU A 55 -12.61 9.03 6.84
C LEU A 55 -13.21 10.13 7.73
N HIS A 56 -14.53 10.22 7.83
CA HIS A 56 -15.19 11.07 8.84
C HIS A 56 -14.91 10.53 10.23
N HIS A 57 -15.17 9.26 10.43
CA HIS A 57 -15.03 8.59 11.73
C HIS A 57 -13.67 8.82 12.39
N PHE A 58 -12.58 8.68 11.64
CA PHE A 58 -11.22 8.78 12.19
C PHE A 58 -10.53 10.13 11.96
N LEU A 59 -10.90 10.87 10.93
CA LEU A 59 -10.16 12.03 10.46
C LEU A 59 -11.04 13.27 10.27
N GLY A 60 -12.37 13.16 10.51
CA GLY A 60 -13.31 14.26 10.40
C GLY A 60 -13.51 14.79 8.97
N ALA A 61 -13.24 13.98 7.94
CA ALA A 61 -13.52 14.35 6.56
C ALA A 61 -15.04 14.52 6.34
N ASP A 62 -15.42 15.33 5.35
CA ASP A 62 -16.83 15.49 5.01
C ASP A 62 -17.42 14.15 4.50
N GLU A 63 -18.60 13.79 4.97
CA GLU A 63 -19.36 12.65 4.43
C GLU A 63 -20.01 13.06 3.10
N SER A 64 -19.29 12.85 2.01
CA SER A 64 -19.76 13.15 0.65
C SER A 64 -19.55 11.97 -0.27
N ASP A 65 -20.29 11.93 -1.38
CA ASP A 65 -20.13 10.92 -2.41
C ASP A 65 -18.70 10.94 -3.00
N TYR A 66 -18.08 12.13 -3.05
CA TYR A 66 -16.68 12.26 -3.51
C TYR A 66 -15.72 11.52 -2.56
N VAL A 67 -15.82 11.75 -1.25
CA VAL A 67 -14.94 11.12 -0.24
C VAL A 67 -15.12 9.61 -0.24
N GLU A 68 -16.38 9.14 -0.30
CA GLU A 68 -16.70 7.72 -0.41
C GLU A 68 -16.07 7.08 -1.65
N GLU A 69 -16.29 7.68 -2.84
CA GLU A 69 -15.78 7.13 -4.09
C GLU A 69 -14.25 7.14 -4.14
N MET A 70 -13.58 8.17 -3.60
CA MET A 70 -12.12 8.24 -3.59
C MET A 70 -11.51 7.20 -2.66
N LEU A 71 -12.05 7.00 -1.46
CA LEU A 71 -11.59 5.94 -0.57
C LEU A 71 -11.87 4.56 -1.16
N LYS A 72 -13.06 4.33 -1.67
CA LYS A 72 -13.45 3.07 -2.34
C LYS A 72 -12.51 2.77 -3.51
N HIS A 73 -12.22 3.76 -4.35
CA HIS A 73 -11.29 3.60 -5.49
C HIS A 73 -9.88 3.23 -5.02
N PHE A 74 -9.38 3.86 -3.95
CA PHE A 74 -8.09 3.53 -3.36
C PHE A 74 -8.05 2.08 -2.84
N LEU A 75 -9.07 1.66 -2.10
CA LEU A 75 -9.16 0.30 -1.55
C LEU A 75 -9.22 -0.76 -2.67
N LEU A 76 -10.06 -0.53 -3.68
CA LEU A 76 -10.18 -1.46 -4.82
C LEU A 76 -8.90 -1.50 -5.67
N GLY A 77 -8.20 -0.38 -5.82
CA GLY A 77 -6.88 -0.32 -6.45
C GLY A 77 -5.84 -1.13 -5.68
N ALA A 78 -5.84 -1.03 -4.36
CA ALA A 78 -4.95 -1.79 -3.48
C ALA A 78 -5.23 -3.31 -3.55
N ILE A 79 -6.49 -3.72 -3.52
CA ILE A 79 -6.90 -5.12 -3.72
C ILE A 79 -6.46 -5.60 -5.09
N ARG A 80 -6.79 -4.87 -6.16
CA ARG A 80 -6.46 -5.23 -7.53
C ARG A 80 -4.96 -5.42 -7.74
N ARG A 81 -4.11 -4.57 -7.16
CA ARG A 81 -2.65 -4.68 -7.23
C ARG A 81 -2.11 -5.93 -6.58
N VAL A 82 -2.73 -6.41 -5.52
CA VAL A 82 -2.36 -7.64 -4.82
C VAL A 82 -2.84 -8.89 -5.56
N PHE A 83 -4.08 -8.90 -6.06
CA PHE A 83 -4.64 -10.05 -6.78
C PHE A 83 -4.21 -10.14 -8.24
N ARG A 84 -3.85 -9.01 -8.85
CA ARG A 84 -3.35 -8.90 -10.23
C ARG A 84 -2.10 -8.01 -10.26
N PRO A 85 -0.93 -8.52 -9.81
CA PRO A 85 0.30 -7.76 -9.78
C PRO A 85 0.60 -7.09 -11.11
N GLY A 86 1.03 -5.84 -11.08
CA GLY A 86 1.30 -5.03 -12.26
C GLY A 86 0.06 -4.44 -12.94
N SER A 87 -1.14 -4.61 -12.37
CA SER A 87 -2.33 -3.94 -12.89
C SER A 87 -2.16 -2.42 -12.87
N LYS A 88 -2.76 -1.74 -13.87
CA LYS A 88 -2.73 -0.29 -13.93
C LYS A 88 -3.54 0.30 -12.78
N TYR A 89 -2.88 1.07 -11.96
CA TYR A 89 -3.45 1.94 -10.93
C TYR A 89 -2.49 3.10 -10.73
N GLU A 90 -2.90 4.30 -11.02
CA GLU A 90 -2.03 5.48 -11.09
C GLU A 90 -2.50 6.64 -10.21
N GLU A 91 -3.41 6.36 -9.31
CA GLU A 91 -3.98 7.33 -8.39
C GLU A 91 -3.33 7.21 -7.00
N MET A 92 -3.35 8.34 -6.27
CA MET A 92 -2.84 8.47 -4.91
C MET A 92 -3.92 9.14 -4.06
N LEU A 93 -4.34 8.48 -2.99
CA LEU A 93 -5.19 9.10 -1.97
C LEU A 93 -4.36 10.11 -1.17
N CYS A 94 -4.75 11.38 -1.16
CA CYS A 94 -4.02 12.46 -0.51
C CYS A 94 -4.85 13.03 0.65
N LEU A 95 -4.42 12.78 1.89
CA LEU A 95 -5.04 13.34 3.08
C LEU A 95 -4.44 14.71 3.38
N VAL A 96 -5.26 15.75 3.41
CA VAL A 96 -4.84 17.16 3.55
C VAL A 96 -5.44 17.75 4.81
N GLY A 97 -4.58 18.21 5.73
CA GLY A 97 -5.02 18.80 6.99
C GLY A 97 -3.85 19.05 7.93
N GLY A 98 -4.10 19.66 9.06
CA GLY A 98 -3.09 20.10 10.02
C GLY A 98 -2.12 19.00 10.46
N GLN A 99 -1.00 19.43 11.03
CA GLN A 99 -0.03 18.51 11.63
C GLN A 99 -0.66 17.81 12.84
N GLY A 100 -0.35 16.52 13.03
CA GLY A 100 -0.90 15.74 14.14
C GLY A 100 -2.31 15.19 13.90
N ALA A 101 -2.91 15.41 12.73
CA ALA A 101 -4.27 15.00 12.37
C ALA A 101 -4.46 13.48 12.14
N GLY A 102 -3.49 12.63 12.47
CA GLY A 102 -3.62 11.17 12.34
C GLY A 102 -3.44 10.59 10.94
N LYS A 103 -3.02 11.40 9.93
CA LYS A 103 -2.90 10.98 8.52
C LYS A 103 -2.03 9.73 8.32
N SER A 104 -0.79 9.78 8.80
CA SER A 104 0.16 8.66 8.66
C SER A 104 -0.27 7.45 9.49
N THR A 105 -0.86 7.69 10.67
CA THR A 105 -1.43 6.62 11.49
C THR A 105 -2.57 5.93 10.77
N PHE A 106 -3.45 6.67 10.09
CA PHE A 106 -4.52 6.08 9.29
C PHE A 106 -3.98 5.16 8.20
N PHE A 107 -2.98 5.58 7.40
CA PHE A 107 -2.37 4.73 6.38
C PHE A 107 -1.68 3.51 6.98
N ARG A 108 -1.00 3.67 8.14
CA ARG A 108 -0.36 2.56 8.84
C ARG A 108 -1.38 1.49 9.28
N LEU A 109 -2.46 1.91 9.93
CA LEU A 109 -3.49 0.97 10.38
C LEU A 109 -4.28 0.38 9.21
N LEU A 110 -4.52 1.17 8.16
CA LEU A 110 -5.16 0.70 6.94
C LEU A 110 -4.33 -0.41 6.25
N ALA A 111 -3.01 -0.42 6.38
CA ALA A 111 -2.17 -1.50 5.85
C ALA A 111 -2.36 -2.85 6.58
N ILE A 112 -3.21 -2.93 7.62
CA ILE A 112 -3.54 -4.08 8.46
C ILE A 112 -2.37 -4.49 9.37
N ARG A 113 -1.17 -4.67 8.82
CA ARG A 113 0.05 -4.97 9.58
C ARG A 113 1.08 -3.89 9.34
N ASP A 114 1.80 -3.51 10.40
CA ASP A 114 2.81 -2.45 10.33
C ASP A 114 3.93 -2.80 9.34
N GLU A 115 4.26 -4.08 9.17
CA GLU A 115 5.25 -4.57 8.19
C GLU A 115 4.83 -4.37 6.72
N TRP A 116 3.54 -4.12 6.45
CA TRP A 116 3.02 -3.85 5.11
C TRP A 116 2.88 -2.35 4.81
N PHE A 117 3.22 -1.51 5.77
CA PHE A 117 3.26 -0.06 5.65
C PHE A 117 4.69 0.45 5.54
N SER A 118 4.89 1.53 4.79
CA SER A 118 6.15 2.28 4.79
C SER A 118 5.90 3.76 4.58
N ASP A 119 6.59 4.59 5.35
CA ASP A 119 6.69 6.05 5.19
C ASP A 119 8.11 6.52 4.84
N ASP A 120 9.02 5.57 4.53
CA ASP A 120 10.45 5.84 4.27
C ASP A 120 10.74 6.25 2.81
N LEU A 121 9.71 6.52 2.00
CA LEU A 121 9.90 6.94 0.61
C LEU A 121 10.04 8.47 0.51
N LYS A 122 11.25 8.97 0.80
CA LYS A 122 11.54 10.42 0.85
C LYS A 122 12.02 11.00 -0.47
N LYS A 123 12.61 10.19 -1.36
CA LYS A 123 13.16 10.60 -2.66
C LYS A 123 12.94 9.52 -3.71
N LEU A 124 12.68 9.92 -4.95
CA LEU A 124 12.46 9.02 -6.09
C LEU A 124 13.72 8.74 -6.90
N ASP A 125 14.78 9.51 -6.72
CA ASP A 125 16.08 9.40 -7.39
C ASP A 125 17.09 8.49 -6.64
N ASP A 126 16.68 7.86 -5.54
CA ASP A 126 17.49 6.89 -4.80
C ASP A 126 17.56 5.56 -5.60
N ASP A 127 18.76 5.08 -5.88
CA ASP A 127 19.01 3.78 -6.56
C ASP A 127 18.34 2.59 -5.84
N ARG A 128 17.99 2.76 -4.55
CA ARG A 128 17.34 1.74 -3.72
C ARG A 128 15.82 1.93 -3.60
N VAL A 129 15.25 2.93 -4.27
CA VAL A 129 13.83 3.23 -4.18
C VAL A 129 12.96 1.99 -4.42
N PHE A 130 13.32 1.17 -5.41
CA PHE A 130 12.55 -0.02 -5.75
C PHE A 130 12.67 -1.15 -4.72
N GLN A 131 13.77 -1.20 -3.98
CA GLN A 131 13.93 -2.15 -2.87
C GLN A 131 13.04 -1.77 -1.69
N LYS A 132 12.81 -0.46 -1.48
CA LYS A 132 11.89 0.06 -0.45
C LYS A 132 10.41 -0.22 -0.74
N LEU A 133 10.05 -0.57 -1.98
CA LEU A 133 8.68 -0.96 -2.32
C LEU A 133 8.38 -2.42 -1.97
N GLN A 134 9.42 -3.25 -1.81
CA GLN A 134 9.24 -4.69 -1.63
C GLN A 134 8.73 -5.02 -0.23
N GLY A 135 7.70 -5.86 -0.18
CA GLY A 135 7.09 -6.28 1.08
C GLY A 135 6.06 -5.29 1.63
N HIS A 136 5.97 -4.08 1.07
CA HIS A 136 5.00 -3.07 1.51
C HIS A 136 3.79 -3.01 0.57
N TRP A 137 2.63 -2.84 1.15
CA TRP A 137 1.35 -2.75 0.44
C TRP A 137 0.86 -1.31 0.30
N ILE A 138 0.90 -0.55 1.40
CA ILE A 138 0.57 0.88 1.42
C ILE A 138 1.85 1.67 1.74
N ILE A 139 2.21 2.60 0.85
CA ILE A 139 3.41 3.42 0.98
C ILE A 139 3.00 4.88 1.03
N GLU A 140 3.38 5.57 2.11
CA GLU A 140 3.09 6.99 2.29
C GLU A 140 4.20 7.87 1.73
N MET A 141 3.82 8.91 0.99
CA MET A 141 4.68 9.95 0.43
C MET A 141 4.37 11.31 1.05
N SER A 142 4.68 11.50 2.33
CA SER A 142 4.35 12.73 3.05
C SER A 142 5.29 13.90 2.73
N GLU A 143 6.58 13.71 2.91
CA GLU A 143 7.57 14.78 2.74
C GLU A 143 7.72 15.22 1.28
N MET A 144 7.47 14.34 0.34
CA MET A 144 7.57 14.61 -1.09
C MET A 144 6.49 15.56 -1.57
N LEU A 145 5.27 15.44 -1.05
CA LEU A 145 4.18 16.36 -1.40
C LEU A 145 4.41 17.75 -0.79
N ALA A 146 4.93 17.82 0.42
CA ALA A 146 5.15 19.07 1.14
C ALA A 146 6.22 19.97 0.50
N THR A 147 7.18 19.40 -0.23
CA THR A 147 8.33 20.12 -0.83
C THR A 147 8.28 20.18 -2.35
N SER A 148 7.16 19.79 -2.96
CA SER A 148 7.09 19.55 -4.41
C SER A 148 7.10 20.85 -5.24
N SER A 149 8.07 20.93 -6.14
CA SER A 149 8.04 21.80 -7.32
C SER A 149 7.22 21.16 -8.43
N ALA A 150 6.86 21.92 -9.47
CA ALA A 150 6.16 21.38 -10.64
C ALA A 150 6.90 20.18 -11.28
N LYS A 151 8.24 20.21 -11.29
CA LYS A 151 9.07 19.11 -11.79
C LYS A 151 8.95 17.87 -10.89
N SER A 152 9.00 18.03 -9.57
CA SER A 152 8.86 16.94 -8.62
C SER A 152 7.50 16.27 -8.70
N ILE A 153 6.43 17.04 -8.93
CA ILE A 153 5.08 16.52 -9.15
C ILE A 153 5.00 15.62 -10.38
N GLU A 154 5.66 16.03 -11.50
CA GLU A 154 5.69 15.19 -12.70
C GLU A 154 6.49 13.90 -12.49
N GLU A 155 7.57 13.96 -11.73
CA GLU A 155 8.32 12.76 -11.32
C GLU A 155 7.47 11.82 -10.47
N ILE A 156 6.70 12.34 -9.49
CA ILE A 156 5.75 11.56 -8.69
C ILE A 156 4.69 10.91 -9.59
N ARG A 157 4.08 11.65 -10.51
CA ARG A 157 3.10 11.13 -11.48
C ARG A 157 3.65 9.99 -12.31
N SER A 158 4.85 10.18 -12.85
CA SER A 158 5.54 9.13 -13.60
C SER A 158 5.81 7.91 -12.74
N PHE A 159 6.24 8.12 -11.50
CA PHE A 159 6.56 7.04 -10.58
C PHE A 159 5.33 6.23 -10.17
N ILE A 160 4.22 6.87 -9.75
CA ILE A 160 3.02 6.15 -9.33
C ILE A 160 2.35 5.37 -10.47
N SER A 161 2.52 5.82 -11.72
CA SER A 161 1.94 5.18 -12.91
C SER A 161 2.64 3.89 -13.34
N ARG A 162 3.79 3.56 -12.77
CA ARG A 162 4.53 2.36 -13.15
C ARG A 162 3.78 1.10 -12.74
N GLN A 163 3.84 0.10 -13.61
CA GLN A 163 3.22 -1.22 -13.37
C GLN A 163 4.24 -2.26 -12.93
N LYS A 164 5.52 -2.04 -13.26
CA LYS A 164 6.63 -2.91 -12.90
C LYS A 164 7.89 -2.10 -12.66
N GLU A 165 8.81 -2.72 -11.92
CA GLU A 165 10.15 -2.23 -11.70
C GLU A 165 11.15 -3.25 -12.19
N THR A 166 12.19 -2.78 -12.91
CA THR A 166 13.27 -3.66 -13.39
C THR A 166 14.55 -3.30 -12.64
N TYR A 167 14.97 -4.16 -11.73
CA TYR A 167 16.18 -3.93 -10.95
C TYR A 167 16.82 -5.24 -10.51
N ARG A 168 18.09 -5.14 -10.07
CA ARG A 168 18.89 -6.25 -9.58
C ARG A 168 19.01 -6.15 -8.07
N THR A 169 18.63 -7.20 -7.34
CA THR A 169 18.95 -7.30 -5.91
C THR A 169 20.37 -7.82 -5.70
N PRO A 170 20.99 -7.52 -4.54
CA PRO A 170 22.26 -8.13 -4.19
C PRO A 170 22.21 -9.65 -4.37
N TYR A 171 23.26 -10.23 -4.98
CA TYR A 171 23.41 -11.66 -5.29
C TYR A 171 22.58 -12.21 -6.46
N GLU A 172 21.73 -11.43 -7.11
CA GLU A 172 21.15 -11.85 -8.39
C GLU A 172 22.13 -11.62 -9.54
N SER A 173 22.19 -12.56 -10.48
CA SER A 173 23.07 -12.46 -11.64
C SER A 173 22.60 -11.43 -12.68
N GLN A 174 21.29 -11.22 -12.78
CA GLN A 174 20.66 -10.32 -13.76
C GLN A 174 19.51 -9.52 -13.14
N PRO A 175 19.19 -8.32 -13.69
CA PRO A 175 17.97 -7.60 -13.35
C PRO A 175 16.73 -8.44 -13.66
N LYS A 176 15.71 -8.34 -12.82
CA LYS A 176 14.40 -8.99 -13.02
C LYS A 176 13.28 -7.97 -12.99
N ASP A 177 12.27 -8.22 -13.80
CA ASP A 177 11.01 -7.50 -13.73
C ASP A 177 10.23 -7.92 -12.46
N ARG A 178 9.83 -6.94 -11.67
CA ARG A 178 8.99 -7.13 -10.49
C ARG A 178 7.71 -6.34 -10.66
N LEU A 179 6.61 -7.05 -10.75
CA LEU A 179 5.29 -6.45 -10.90
C LEU A 179 4.91 -5.71 -9.62
N ARG A 180 4.41 -4.48 -9.78
CA ARG A 180 4.04 -3.63 -8.65
C ARG A 180 2.78 -4.17 -7.97
N GLN A 181 2.82 -4.27 -6.64
CA GLN A 181 1.72 -4.74 -5.81
C GLN A 181 1.28 -3.70 -4.76
N CYS A 182 2.06 -2.62 -4.61
CA CYS A 182 1.76 -1.55 -3.67
C CYS A 182 0.91 -0.43 -4.29
N VAL A 183 0.26 0.33 -3.42
CA VAL A 183 -0.40 1.60 -3.72
C VAL A 183 0.22 2.72 -2.90
N PHE A 184 -0.01 3.97 -3.32
CA PHE A 184 0.58 5.14 -2.68
C PHE A 184 -0.49 5.99 -2.02
N GLY A 185 -0.27 6.33 -0.75
CA GLY A 185 -0.96 7.37 -0.03
C GLY A 185 -0.09 8.61 0.05
N GLY A 186 -0.72 9.77 0.14
CA GLY A 186 -0.03 11.04 0.34
C GLY A 186 -0.59 11.76 1.55
N SER A 187 0.26 12.45 2.29
CA SER A 187 -0.20 13.38 3.32
C SER A 187 0.44 14.75 3.14
N SER A 188 -0.36 15.80 3.30
CA SER A 188 0.08 17.19 3.22
C SER A 188 -0.65 18.03 4.25
N ASN A 189 -0.06 19.18 4.61
CA ASN A 189 -0.74 20.14 5.46
C ASN A 189 -1.57 21.15 4.64
N THR A 190 -1.27 21.30 3.35
CA THR A 190 -1.93 22.22 2.43
C THR A 190 -2.16 21.58 1.06
N LEU A 191 -2.97 22.22 0.21
CA LEU A 191 -3.21 21.79 -1.16
C LEU A 191 -2.17 22.32 -2.16
N ASP A 192 -1.13 23.00 -1.70
CA ASP A 192 -0.15 23.69 -2.57
C ASP A 192 0.66 22.75 -3.47
N PHE A 193 0.66 21.45 -3.16
CA PHE A 193 1.28 20.42 -4.00
C PHE A 193 0.52 20.15 -5.30
N LEU A 194 -0.77 20.55 -5.38
CA LEU A 194 -1.56 20.36 -6.59
C LEU A 194 -1.15 21.40 -7.65
N PRO A 195 -0.70 20.98 -8.84
CA PRO A 195 -0.37 21.90 -9.90
C PRO A 195 -1.61 22.69 -10.34
N LEU A 196 -1.39 23.91 -10.83
CA LEU A 196 -2.46 24.74 -11.42
C LEU A 196 -3.06 24.13 -12.70
N ASP A 197 -2.33 23.22 -13.35
CA ASP A 197 -2.81 22.51 -14.54
C ASP A 197 -3.77 21.38 -14.16
N ARG A 198 -5.04 21.56 -14.55
CA ARG A 198 -6.11 20.60 -14.30
C ARG A 198 -5.89 19.22 -14.93
N ALA A 199 -5.19 19.14 -16.06
CA ALA A 199 -4.98 17.88 -16.78
C ALA A 199 -4.11 16.87 -16.00
N GLY A 200 -3.24 17.38 -15.14
CA GLY A 200 -2.34 16.53 -14.32
C GLY A 200 -2.89 16.12 -12.96
N ASN A 201 -3.94 16.75 -12.46
CA ASN A 201 -4.41 16.54 -11.08
C ASN A 201 -5.23 15.26 -10.87
N ARG A 202 -5.72 14.63 -11.94
CA ARG A 202 -6.58 13.44 -11.86
C ARG A 202 -5.96 12.24 -11.11
N ARG A 203 -4.63 12.23 -10.93
CA ARG A 203 -3.93 11.17 -10.20
C ARG A 203 -3.86 11.41 -8.70
N PHE A 204 -4.09 12.64 -8.28
CA PHE A 204 -4.13 12.98 -6.86
C PHE A 204 -5.59 13.10 -6.42
N LEU A 205 -5.97 12.33 -5.42
CA LEU A 205 -7.31 12.29 -4.87
C LEU A 205 -7.31 13.00 -3.50
N PRO A 206 -7.36 14.35 -3.48
CA PRO A 206 -7.23 15.10 -2.24
C PRO A 206 -8.52 15.03 -1.43
N ILE A 207 -8.39 14.73 -0.15
CA ILE A 207 -9.46 14.74 0.84
C ILE A 207 -9.04 15.64 1.99
N MET A 208 -9.83 16.67 2.24
CA MET A 208 -9.65 17.55 3.39
C MET A 208 -10.08 16.83 4.66
N ILE A 209 -9.28 16.96 5.71
CA ILE A 209 -9.56 16.36 7.01
C ILE A 209 -9.57 17.43 8.10
N TYR A 210 -10.44 17.25 9.07
CA TYR A 210 -10.73 18.17 10.17
C TYR A 210 -10.81 17.37 11.47
N PRO A 211 -9.67 17.13 12.15
CA PRO A 211 -9.64 16.24 13.33
C PRO A 211 -10.63 16.59 14.42
N GLU A 212 -11.01 17.88 14.51
CA GLU A 212 -12.04 18.37 15.44
C GLU A 212 -13.44 17.83 15.15
N ASN A 213 -13.69 17.34 13.95
CA ASN A 213 -14.95 16.75 13.53
C ASN A 213 -14.93 15.21 13.57
N ALA A 214 -13.78 14.60 13.90
CA ALA A 214 -13.67 13.16 13.99
C ALA A 214 -14.50 12.60 15.15
N GLU A 215 -15.20 11.50 14.94
CA GLU A 215 -16.00 10.84 15.97
C GLU A 215 -15.10 10.18 17.03
N VAL A 216 -13.98 9.60 16.59
CA VAL A 216 -13.05 8.85 17.44
C VAL A 216 -11.61 9.19 17.05
N HIS A 217 -10.76 9.41 18.04
CA HIS A 217 -9.33 9.51 17.77
C HIS A 217 -8.76 8.12 17.45
N ILE A 218 -8.12 7.99 16.29
CA ILE A 218 -7.69 6.68 15.73
C ILE A 218 -6.77 5.86 16.65
N LEU A 219 -6.10 6.48 17.62
CA LEU A 219 -5.27 5.82 18.64
C LEU A 219 -5.93 5.78 20.02
N GLU A 220 -7.19 6.18 20.18
CA GLU A 220 -7.90 6.06 21.44
C GLU A 220 -8.03 4.58 21.86
N ASP A 221 -8.37 3.73 20.89
CA ASP A 221 -8.32 2.26 21.00
C ASP A 221 -7.82 1.68 19.67
N GLU A 222 -6.53 1.34 19.62
CA GLU A 222 -5.92 0.85 18.37
C GLU A 222 -6.52 -0.48 17.93
N ASP A 223 -6.88 -1.36 18.85
CA ASP A 223 -7.47 -2.67 18.52
C ASP A 223 -8.87 -2.51 17.93
N ALA A 224 -9.69 -1.63 18.48
CA ALA A 224 -11.01 -1.29 17.93
C ALA A 224 -10.88 -0.62 16.55
N SER A 225 -9.92 0.28 16.37
CA SER A 225 -9.64 0.94 15.09
C SER A 225 -9.19 -0.07 14.02
N ARG A 226 -8.33 -1.02 14.37
CA ARG A 226 -7.93 -2.12 13.48
C ARG A 226 -9.13 -3.01 13.12
N ALA A 227 -9.97 -3.36 14.07
CA ALA A 227 -11.18 -4.15 13.82
C ALA A 227 -12.15 -3.43 12.88
N TYR A 228 -12.35 -2.12 13.05
CA TYR A 228 -13.14 -1.31 12.14
C TYR A 228 -12.57 -1.31 10.72
N LEU A 229 -11.27 -1.07 10.57
CA LEU A 229 -10.60 -1.04 9.27
C LEU A 229 -10.59 -2.42 8.58
N LEU A 230 -10.55 -3.52 9.33
CA LEU A 230 -10.75 -4.85 8.75
C LEU A 230 -12.14 -5.02 8.14
N GLN A 231 -13.19 -4.43 8.75
CA GLN A 231 -14.54 -4.43 8.17
C GLN A 231 -14.65 -3.51 6.94
N VAL A 232 -13.90 -2.40 6.90
CA VAL A 232 -13.77 -1.57 5.68
C VAL A 232 -13.15 -2.40 4.54
N TRP A 233 -12.12 -3.19 4.80
CA TRP A 233 -11.55 -4.10 3.81
C TRP A 233 -12.49 -5.23 3.42
N ALA A 234 -13.26 -5.79 4.35
CA ALA A 234 -14.27 -6.81 4.08
C ALA A 234 -15.38 -6.28 3.15
N GLU A 235 -15.84 -5.04 3.38
CA GLU A 235 -16.76 -4.35 2.48
C GLU A 235 -16.15 -4.16 1.09
N ALA A 236 -14.90 -3.65 1.01
CA ALA A 236 -14.20 -3.47 -0.26
C ALA A 236 -14.00 -4.80 -1.01
N MET A 237 -13.69 -5.90 -0.31
CA MET A 237 -13.60 -7.25 -0.90
C MET A 237 -14.93 -7.72 -1.46
N SER A 238 -16.05 -7.47 -0.77
CA SER A 238 -17.40 -7.79 -1.26
C SER A 238 -17.71 -7.04 -2.57
N ILE A 239 -17.34 -5.74 -2.63
CA ILE A 239 -17.47 -4.93 -3.86
C ILE A 239 -16.58 -5.48 -4.99
N TYR A 240 -15.32 -5.81 -4.68
CA TYR A 240 -14.37 -6.36 -5.64
C TYR A 240 -14.88 -7.66 -6.27
N HIS A 241 -15.39 -8.59 -5.45
CA HIS A 241 -15.95 -9.87 -5.92
C HIS A 241 -17.25 -9.71 -6.71
N SER A 242 -18.03 -8.65 -6.47
CA SER A 242 -19.25 -8.39 -7.24
C SER A 242 -19.01 -8.08 -8.72
N GLY A 243 -17.77 -7.77 -9.12
CA GLY A 243 -17.37 -7.40 -10.48
C GLY A 243 -17.93 -6.06 -10.98
N LYS A 244 -18.57 -5.27 -10.11
CA LYS A 244 -19.15 -3.97 -10.49
C LYS A 244 -18.11 -2.87 -10.72
N TYR A 245 -16.88 -3.10 -10.32
CA TYR A 245 -15.75 -2.22 -10.55
C TYR A 245 -14.70 -2.94 -11.41
N SER A 246 -14.72 -2.69 -12.70
CA SER A 246 -13.70 -3.16 -13.65
C SER A 246 -12.87 -1.96 -14.17
#